data_470b8032ec01e7571d026e393440d848
#
_entry.id   470b8032ec01e7571d026e393440d848
#
_cell.length_a   1.000
_cell.length_b   1.000
_cell.length_c   1.000
_cell.angle_alpha   90.00
_cell.angle_beta   90.00
_cell.angle_gamma   90.00
#
_symmetry.space_group_name_H-M   'P 1'
#
loop_
_entity.id
_entity.type
_entity.pdbx_description
1 polymer ?
#
loop_
_entity_poly.entity_id
_entity_poly.type
_entity_poly.pdbx_seq_one_letter_code
_entity_poly.pdbx_strand_id
1 'polypeptide(L)'
;MKSFLSVTAALALLATAAQATTCTIPTSGKDDTASIQSAFKSCATGGTVVFTKGANYYLKSLITLSGLKGTTVQFDGTLNLPAFSSSFENQGAYITVSGDSVHWSGSGTINGNGQGWYDAKETNAPRVLSTQTSNSYFGGFKIIQAPRAHMSINGAKNTVYDGLSFHTVSTSSNLAKNTDAFDVSSSSGIIIQNSNVVNGDDCLAVNSGVTNLTMTNVNCTGSHGFSIGSLGKDGATATVSDVTITDCSCTDCQNGVRIKTWPGGKGTVKNIKYDNIRLDSAQNPIIITTHYCDNEQMSSCNADDASSLTISDVIINNVYGSVDGDSDPILNVNCSSSTPCSDFTITNINITPVTKTPKNVCVYLDGSSSIPYCSE
;
A
#
# COMPACT_ATOMS: atom_id res chain seq x y z
N MET A 1 72.09 -37.86 -19.53
CA MET A 1 71.26 -36.91 -18.82
C MET A 1 70.33 -36.21 -19.83
N LYS A 2 69.12 -36.60 -19.91
CA LYS A 2 68.12 -35.95 -20.80
C LYS A 2 67.23 -35.02 -19.93
N SER A 3 67.28 -33.70 -20.18
CA SER A 3 66.54 -32.69 -19.51
C SER A 3 65.12 -32.63 -20.14
N PHE A 4 64.09 -32.82 -19.33
CA PHE A 4 62.67 -32.58 -19.72
C PHE A 4 62.32 -31.15 -19.36
N LEU A 5 62.02 -30.29 -20.35
CA LEU A 5 61.37 -29.03 -20.17
C LEU A 5 59.82 -29.27 -20.07
N SER A 6 59.26 -28.99 -18.92
CA SER A 6 57.80 -28.93 -18.77
C SER A 6 57.29 -27.54 -19.16
N VAL A 7 56.50 -27.48 -20.22
CA VAL A 7 55.78 -26.27 -20.61
C VAL A 7 54.42 -26.26 -19.90
N THR A 8 54.29 -25.41 -18.89
CA THR A 8 52.99 -25.11 -18.25
C THR A 8 52.25 -24.05 -19.07
N ALA A 9 51.21 -24.49 -19.78
CA ALA A 9 50.29 -23.58 -20.46
C ALA A 9 49.31 -22.96 -19.42
N ALA A 10 49.43 -21.68 -19.16
CA ALA A 10 48.49 -20.93 -18.36
C ALA A 10 47.27 -20.59 -19.23
N LEU A 11 46.11 -21.23 -18.95
CA LEU A 11 44.83 -20.82 -19.52
C LEU A 11 44.37 -19.54 -18.81
N ALA A 12 44.48 -18.40 -19.48
CA ALA A 12 43.85 -17.17 -19.06
C ALA A 12 42.34 -17.24 -19.38
N LEU A 13 41.49 -17.45 -18.37
CA LEU A 13 40.04 -17.24 -18.49
C LEU A 13 39.80 -15.75 -18.67
N LEU A 14 39.54 -15.33 -19.89
CA LEU A 14 38.95 -14.02 -20.18
C LEU A 14 37.48 -14.03 -19.73
N ALA A 15 37.21 -13.57 -18.52
CA ALA A 15 35.85 -13.22 -18.10
C ALA A 15 35.44 -11.99 -18.92
N THR A 16 34.69 -12.21 -20.01
CA THR A 16 34.00 -11.11 -20.70
C THR A 16 32.92 -10.59 -19.75
N ALA A 17 33.15 -9.43 -19.16
CA ALA A 17 32.09 -8.69 -18.48
C ALA A 17 31.00 -8.42 -19.52
N ALA A 18 29.87 -9.09 -19.39
CA ALA A 18 28.70 -8.80 -20.22
C ALA A 18 28.29 -7.34 -19.93
N GLN A 19 28.44 -6.49 -20.94
CA GLN A 19 28.05 -5.09 -20.81
C GLN A 19 26.53 -5.05 -20.67
N ALA A 20 26.02 -4.47 -19.58
CA ALA A 20 24.58 -4.38 -19.34
C ALA A 20 23.90 -3.62 -20.49
N THR A 21 22.92 -4.24 -21.12
CA THR A 21 22.17 -3.64 -22.24
C THR A 21 21.33 -2.48 -21.73
N THR A 22 21.39 -1.33 -22.40
CA THR A 22 20.54 -0.16 -22.13
C THR A 22 19.47 -0.03 -23.21
N CYS A 23 18.22 0.01 -22.80
CA CYS A 23 17.03 0.14 -23.65
C CYS A 23 16.35 1.49 -23.37
N THR A 24 16.76 2.53 -24.10
CA THR A 24 16.07 3.84 -24.02
C THR A 24 14.77 3.76 -24.79
N ILE A 25 13.66 4.11 -24.15
CA ILE A 25 12.33 4.08 -24.76
C ILE A 25 12.19 5.31 -25.68
N PRO A 26 11.91 5.12 -26.98
CA PRO A 26 11.54 6.24 -27.85
C PRO A 26 10.12 6.70 -27.52
N THR A 27 9.86 8.01 -27.58
CA THR A 27 8.51 8.57 -27.41
C THR A 27 7.95 9.02 -28.76
N SER A 28 6.70 8.68 -29.00
CA SER A 28 5.95 9.08 -30.20
C SER A 28 5.07 10.31 -29.97
N GLY A 29 4.80 10.64 -28.70
CA GLY A 29 3.82 11.66 -28.32
C GLY A 29 2.35 11.24 -28.53
N LYS A 30 2.09 9.96 -28.84
CA LYS A 30 0.72 9.45 -29.10
C LYS A 30 0.42 8.15 -28.37
N ASP A 31 1.07 7.06 -28.76
CA ASP A 31 0.95 5.73 -28.14
C ASP A 31 2.33 5.10 -28.08
N ASP A 32 2.85 4.97 -26.89
CA ASP A 32 4.18 4.41 -26.62
C ASP A 32 4.08 2.99 -26.02
N THR A 33 2.90 2.41 -25.96
CA THR A 33 2.65 1.09 -25.36
C THR A 33 3.58 0.02 -25.90
N ALA A 34 3.67 -0.10 -27.23
CA ALA A 34 4.52 -1.10 -27.88
C ALA A 34 6.02 -0.85 -27.65
N SER A 35 6.44 0.42 -27.66
CA SER A 35 7.85 0.81 -27.41
C SER A 35 8.27 0.47 -25.97
N ILE A 36 7.40 0.75 -25.01
CA ILE A 36 7.64 0.42 -23.59
C ILE A 36 7.76 -1.11 -23.42
N GLN A 37 6.79 -1.88 -23.92
CA GLN A 37 6.83 -3.34 -23.85
C GLN A 37 8.08 -3.93 -24.51
N SER A 38 8.49 -3.39 -25.67
CA SER A 38 9.69 -3.83 -26.38
C SER A 38 10.97 -3.56 -25.58
N ALA A 39 11.11 -2.39 -24.99
CA ALA A 39 12.27 -2.04 -24.17
C ALA A 39 12.39 -2.95 -22.95
N PHE A 40 11.30 -3.19 -22.24
CA PHE A 40 11.28 -4.11 -21.09
C PHE A 40 11.59 -5.56 -21.50
N LYS A 41 11.07 -6.01 -22.65
CA LYS A 41 11.39 -7.34 -23.19
C LYS A 41 12.87 -7.47 -23.53
N SER A 42 13.46 -6.48 -24.14
CA SER A 42 14.88 -6.49 -24.58
C SER A 42 15.86 -6.37 -23.41
N CYS A 43 15.48 -5.67 -22.35
CA CYS A 43 16.30 -5.46 -21.15
C CYS A 43 15.80 -6.26 -19.92
N ALA A 44 15.02 -7.31 -20.12
CA ALA A 44 14.38 -8.07 -19.05
C ALA A 44 15.37 -8.76 -18.09
N THR A 45 16.60 -9.04 -18.53
CA THR A 45 17.60 -9.72 -17.70
C THR A 45 18.88 -8.89 -17.62
N GLY A 46 19.16 -8.33 -16.46
CA GLY A 46 20.35 -7.54 -16.17
C GLY A 46 20.49 -6.25 -16.97
N GLY A 47 19.45 -5.86 -17.72
CA GLY A 47 19.46 -4.65 -18.53
C GLY A 47 18.93 -3.43 -17.80
N THR A 48 19.13 -2.26 -18.43
CA THR A 48 18.62 -0.97 -17.94
C THR A 48 17.59 -0.42 -18.92
N VAL A 49 16.35 -0.23 -18.47
CA VAL A 49 15.28 0.46 -19.21
C VAL A 49 15.28 1.93 -18.81
N VAL A 50 15.26 2.84 -19.80
CA VAL A 50 15.36 4.29 -19.55
C VAL A 50 14.13 5.02 -20.08
N PHE A 51 13.41 5.66 -19.14
CA PHE A 51 12.43 6.73 -19.43
C PHE A 51 13.17 8.07 -19.32
N THR A 52 13.43 8.69 -20.44
CA THR A 52 14.27 9.89 -20.55
C THR A 52 13.67 11.06 -19.76
N LYS A 53 14.50 11.77 -19.03
CA LYS A 53 14.08 12.96 -18.27
C LYS A 53 13.43 14.01 -19.15
N GLY A 54 12.25 14.48 -18.71
CA GLY A 54 11.46 15.49 -19.43
C GLY A 54 10.68 14.97 -20.64
N ALA A 55 10.84 13.68 -21.02
CA ALA A 55 10.04 13.09 -22.08
C ALA A 55 8.64 12.71 -21.56
N ASN A 56 7.63 12.80 -22.45
CA ASN A 56 6.27 12.37 -22.16
C ASN A 56 5.96 11.10 -22.94
N TYR A 57 5.53 10.08 -22.21
CA TYR A 57 5.09 8.79 -22.74
C TYR A 57 3.60 8.62 -22.53
N TYR A 58 2.94 7.89 -23.42
CA TYR A 58 1.49 7.68 -23.38
C TYR A 58 1.16 6.21 -23.51
N LEU A 59 0.45 5.65 -22.52
CA LEU A 59 -0.20 4.35 -22.65
C LEU A 59 -1.59 4.52 -23.25
N LYS A 60 -1.98 3.57 -24.11
CA LYS A 60 -3.35 3.46 -24.65
C LYS A 60 -4.03 2.15 -24.24
N SER A 61 -3.30 1.24 -23.62
CA SER A 61 -3.81 -0.03 -23.08
C SER A 61 -3.05 -0.42 -21.83
N LEU A 62 -3.57 -1.40 -21.11
CA LEU A 62 -2.89 -2.00 -19.97
C LEU A 62 -1.63 -2.74 -20.44
N ILE A 63 -0.58 -2.71 -19.62
CA ILE A 63 0.67 -3.43 -19.91
C ILE A 63 1.07 -4.37 -18.76
N THR A 64 1.63 -5.50 -19.15
CA THR A 64 2.26 -6.45 -18.24
C THR A 64 3.74 -6.55 -18.57
N LEU A 65 4.58 -6.20 -17.61
CA LEU A 65 6.03 -6.22 -17.68
C LEU A 65 6.52 -7.37 -16.79
N SER A 66 6.70 -8.53 -17.41
CA SER A 66 6.95 -9.78 -16.67
C SER A 66 8.28 -10.43 -17.02
N GLY A 67 8.73 -11.37 -16.17
CA GLY A 67 9.97 -12.11 -16.38
C GLY A 67 11.22 -11.27 -16.15
N LEU A 68 11.11 -10.15 -15.43
CA LEU A 68 12.23 -9.27 -15.13
C LEU A 68 13.18 -9.95 -14.14
N LYS A 69 14.49 -9.88 -14.39
CA LYS A 69 15.55 -10.46 -13.53
C LYS A 69 16.74 -9.53 -13.47
N GLY A 70 16.98 -8.90 -12.31
CA GLY A 70 18.06 -7.93 -12.14
C GLY A 70 17.92 -6.71 -13.07
N THR A 71 16.67 -6.36 -13.41
CA THR A 71 16.38 -5.26 -14.33
C THR A 71 16.40 -3.93 -13.59
N THR A 72 17.15 -2.97 -14.10
CA THR A 72 17.14 -1.58 -13.64
C THR A 72 16.19 -0.76 -14.49
N VAL A 73 15.36 0.07 -13.86
CA VAL A 73 14.50 1.05 -14.53
C VAL A 73 14.87 2.45 -14.06
N GLN A 74 15.42 3.26 -14.94
CA GLN A 74 15.66 4.67 -14.75
C GLN A 74 14.42 5.45 -15.18
N PHE A 75 13.60 5.86 -14.24
CA PHE A 75 12.30 6.46 -14.50
C PHE A 75 12.34 7.96 -14.20
N ASP A 76 12.67 8.78 -15.22
CA ASP A 76 12.78 10.24 -15.09
C ASP A 76 11.83 11.01 -16.00
N GLY A 77 11.07 10.32 -16.84
CA GLY A 77 10.04 10.88 -17.72
C GLY A 77 8.67 10.95 -17.08
N THR A 78 7.68 11.42 -17.85
CA THR A 78 6.27 11.37 -17.45
C THR A 78 5.56 10.30 -18.25
N LEU A 79 4.90 9.37 -17.58
CA LEU A 79 4.06 8.34 -18.18
C LEU A 79 2.59 8.67 -17.94
N ASN A 80 1.88 8.99 -19.02
CA ASN A 80 0.46 9.32 -18.98
C ASN A 80 -0.38 8.07 -19.25
N LEU A 81 -1.24 7.71 -18.32
CA LEU A 81 -2.20 6.62 -18.45
C LEU A 81 -3.39 7.03 -19.32
N PRO A 82 -4.18 6.08 -19.86
CA PRO A 82 -5.39 6.38 -20.62
C PRO A 82 -6.36 7.25 -19.83
N ALA A 83 -7.06 8.14 -20.51
CA ALA A 83 -8.19 8.84 -19.94
C ALA A 83 -9.35 7.87 -19.64
N PHE A 84 -10.35 8.34 -18.89
CA PHE A 84 -11.56 7.56 -18.60
C PHE A 84 -12.15 6.92 -19.86
N SER A 85 -12.44 5.64 -19.76
CA SER A 85 -13.24 4.89 -20.70
C SER A 85 -13.81 3.67 -19.97
N SER A 86 -15.11 3.40 -20.19
CA SER A 86 -15.76 2.23 -19.60
C SER A 86 -15.15 0.90 -20.06
N SER A 87 -14.41 0.88 -21.16
CA SER A 87 -13.68 -0.32 -21.60
C SER A 87 -12.59 -0.78 -20.64
N PHE A 88 -12.15 0.08 -19.73
CA PHE A 88 -11.15 -0.24 -18.69
C PHE A 88 -11.78 -0.68 -17.36
N GLU A 89 -13.09 -0.56 -17.19
CA GLU A 89 -13.77 -0.96 -15.96
C GLU A 89 -13.51 -2.42 -15.61
N ASN A 90 -13.37 -2.70 -14.29
CA ASN A 90 -13.13 -4.04 -13.74
C ASN A 90 -11.84 -4.73 -14.22
N GLN A 91 -10.93 -4.00 -14.85
CA GLN A 91 -9.61 -4.52 -15.21
C GLN A 91 -8.62 -4.35 -14.04
N GLY A 92 -7.54 -5.12 -14.04
CA GLY A 92 -6.62 -5.24 -12.89
C GLY A 92 -5.83 -3.96 -12.59
N ALA A 93 -4.78 -3.71 -13.37
CA ALA A 93 -3.93 -2.54 -13.25
C ALA A 93 -3.46 -2.05 -14.61
N TYR A 94 -3.22 -0.74 -14.76
CA TYR A 94 -2.67 -0.18 -15.99
C TYR A 94 -1.25 -0.70 -16.25
N ILE A 95 -0.47 -0.83 -15.21
CA ILE A 95 0.90 -1.34 -15.29
C ILE A 95 1.04 -2.48 -14.27
N THR A 96 1.36 -3.68 -14.75
CA THR A 96 1.73 -4.81 -13.89
C THR A 96 3.20 -5.13 -14.08
N VAL A 97 3.96 -5.19 -12.98
CA VAL A 97 5.39 -5.50 -12.95
C VAL A 97 5.61 -6.76 -12.17
N SER A 98 6.27 -7.76 -12.78
CA SER A 98 6.62 -9.00 -12.07
C SER A 98 8.03 -9.47 -12.39
N GLY A 99 8.72 -9.98 -11.38
CA GLY A 99 10.10 -10.43 -11.53
C GLY A 99 10.86 -10.53 -10.23
N ASP A 100 12.15 -10.69 -10.35
CA ASP A 100 13.10 -10.79 -9.24
C ASP A 100 14.21 -9.76 -9.40
N SER A 101 14.64 -9.18 -8.28
CA SER A 101 15.73 -8.20 -8.26
C SER A 101 15.50 -7.02 -9.23
N VAL A 102 14.28 -6.48 -9.26
CA VAL A 102 13.93 -5.31 -10.04
C VAL A 102 14.28 -4.05 -9.26
N HIS A 103 15.01 -3.13 -9.88
CA HIS A 103 15.34 -1.83 -9.31
C HIS A 103 14.69 -0.72 -10.14
N TRP A 104 13.54 -0.22 -9.70
CA TRP A 104 12.80 0.86 -10.36
C TRP A 104 12.95 2.16 -9.58
N SER A 105 13.69 3.11 -10.11
CA SER A 105 13.94 4.38 -9.42
C SER A 105 14.02 5.56 -10.38
N GLY A 106 13.88 6.77 -9.84
CA GLY A 106 14.01 8.00 -10.58
C GLY A 106 13.06 9.09 -10.09
N SER A 107 13.10 10.25 -10.76
CA SER A 107 12.30 11.43 -10.43
C SER A 107 11.02 11.57 -11.28
N GLY A 108 10.69 10.53 -12.06
CA GLY A 108 9.59 10.55 -13.01
C GLY A 108 8.20 10.59 -12.38
N THR A 109 7.20 10.75 -13.24
CA THR A 109 5.81 10.84 -12.81
C THR A 109 4.92 9.90 -13.61
N ILE A 110 4.08 9.12 -12.93
CA ILE A 110 2.96 8.44 -13.55
C ILE A 110 1.71 9.30 -13.33
N ASN A 111 1.11 9.79 -14.38
CA ASN A 111 -0.14 10.53 -14.34
C ASN A 111 -1.30 9.58 -14.64
N GLY A 112 -2.13 9.33 -13.63
CA GLY A 112 -3.25 8.39 -13.71
C GLY A 112 -4.46 8.90 -14.48
N ASN A 113 -4.54 10.21 -14.81
CA ASN A 113 -5.68 10.82 -15.49
C ASN A 113 -7.04 10.53 -14.82
N GLY A 114 -7.08 10.47 -13.47
CA GLY A 114 -8.22 10.00 -12.69
C GLY A 114 -9.46 10.89 -12.72
N GLN A 115 -9.34 12.19 -13.06
CA GLN A 115 -10.46 13.13 -12.95
C GLN A 115 -11.72 12.66 -13.70
N GLY A 116 -11.56 12.09 -14.89
CA GLY A 116 -12.70 11.58 -15.65
C GLY A 116 -13.43 10.42 -14.96
N TRP A 117 -12.74 9.62 -14.16
CA TRP A 117 -13.32 8.55 -13.33
C TRP A 117 -14.14 9.12 -12.16
N TYR A 118 -13.60 10.17 -11.49
CA TYR A 118 -14.31 10.83 -10.38
C TYR A 118 -15.57 11.52 -10.89
N ASP A 119 -15.50 12.20 -12.02
CA ASP A 119 -16.65 12.89 -12.62
C ASP A 119 -17.73 11.92 -13.09
N ALA A 120 -17.34 10.76 -13.59
CA ALA A 120 -18.25 9.66 -13.91
C ALA A 120 -18.80 8.92 -12.67
N LYS A 121 -18.21 9.15 -11.48
CA LYS A 121 -18.49 8.44 -10.22
C LYS A 121 -18.23 6.93 -10.30
N GLU A 122 -17.32 6.51 -11.15
CA GLU A 122 -16.92 5.13 -11.32
C GLU A 122 -15.74 4.78 -10.42
N THR A 123 -15.88 3.70 -9.63
CA THR A 123 -14.90 3.29 -8.63
C THR A 123 -14.15 2.00 -9.01
N ASN A 124 -14.47 1.45 -10.18
CA ASN A 124 -13.95 0.19 -10.69
C ASN A 124 -12.85 0.35 -11.75
N ALA A 125 -12.19 1.51 -11.77
CA ALA A 125 -11.01 1.76 -12.59
C ALA A 125 -9.89 0.74 -12.35
N PRO A 126 -8.98 0.49 -13.29
CA PRO A 126 -7.74 -0.22 -13.02
C PRO A 126 -6.88 0.53 -11.98
N ARG A 127 -6.16 -0.19 -11.15
CA ARG A 127 -5.11 0.39 -10.29
C ARG A 127 -3.99 0.97 -11.16
N VAL A 128 -3.22 1.92 -10.64
CA VAL A 128 -2.14 2.54 -11.43
C VAL A 128 -1.00 1.55 -11.65
N LEU A 129 -0.40 1.04 -10.58
CA LEU A 129 0.76 0.16 -10.64
C LEU A 129 0.54 -1.06 -9.74
N SER A 130 0.65 -2.26 -10.31
CA SER A 130 0.67 -3.52 -9.56
C SER A 130 2.06 -4.13 -9.59
N THR A 131 2.57 -4.54 -8.42
CA THR A 131 3.89 -5.17 -8.28
C THR A 131 3.77 -6.57 -7.68
N GLN A 132 4.38 -7.54 -8.37
CA GLN A 132 4.49 -8.96 -7.98
C GLN A 132 5.97 -9.36 -8.03
N THR A 133 6.80 -8.72 -7.22
CA THR A 133 8.25 -8.82 -7.34
C THR A 133 8.88 -9.42 -6.09
N SER A 134 10.06 -10.00 -6.25
CA SER A 134 10.89 -10.45 -5.14
C SER A 134 12.21 -9.68 -5.12
N ASN A 135 12.79 -9.47 -3.92
CA ASN A 135 14.12 -8.87 -3.73
C ASN A 135 14.31 -7.56 -4.50
N SER A 136 13.27 -6.70 -4.51
CA SER A 136 13.17 -5.57 -5.41
C SER A 136 13.09 -4.23 -4.69
N TYR A 137 13.28 -3.16 -5.44
CA TYR A 137 13.24 -1.78 -4.95
C TYR A 137 12.44 -0.91 -5.91
N PHE A 138 11.53 -0.09 -5.35
CA PHE A 138 10.76 0.91 -6.06
C PHE A 138 10.88 2.23 -5.31
N GLY A 139 11.42 3.29 -5.96
CA GLY A 139 11.60 4.53 -5.21
C GLY A 139 11.81 5.81 -6.01
N GLY A 140 11.55 6.94 -5.33
CA GLY A 140 11.86 8.29 -5.80
C GLY A 140 10.85 8.89 -6.79
N PHE A 141 9.96 8.11 -7.38
CA PHE A 141 9.01 8.59 -8.39
C PHE A 141 7.67 9.03 -7.77
N LYS A 142 6.85 9.64 -8.63
CA LYS A 142 5.53 10.18 -8.27
C LYS A 142 4.41 9.45 -8.99
N ILE A 143 3.26 9.33 -8.32
CA ILE A 143 1.99 8.99 -8.96
C ILE A 143 1.00 10.11 -8.66
N ILE A 144 0.42 10.69 -9.70
CA ILE A 144 -0.56 11.76 -9.55
C ILE A 144 -1.89 11.35 -10.19
N GLN A 145 -3.00 11.89 -9.64
CA GLN A 145 -4.34 11.71 -10.19
C GLN A 145 -4.68 10.24 -10.49
N ALA A 146 -4.43 9.36 -9.52
CA ALA A 146 -4.75 7.95 -9.63
C ALA A 146 -6.27 7.75 -9.75
N PRO A 147 -6.77 7.01 -10.76
CA PRO A 147 -8.22 6.77 -10.92
C PRO A 147 -8.78 5.81 -9.88
N ARG A 148 -7.92 5.02 -9.25
CA ARG A 148 -8.15 4.08 -8.15
C ARG A 148 -6.84 3.95 -7.38
N ALA A 149 -6.60 2.86 -6.63
CA ALA A 149 -5.37 2.67 -5.87
C ALA A 149 -4.09 2.98 -6.66
N HIS A 150 -3.17 3.69 -6.01
CA HIS A 150 -1.88 4.07 -6.60
C HIS A 150 -0.99 2.83 -6.79
N MET A 151 -0.81 2.05 -5.72
CA MET A 151 0.00 0.83 -5.76
C MET A 151 -0.75 -0.37 -5.20
N SER A 152 -0.75 -1.46 -5.96
CA SER A 152 -1.19 -2.78 -5.51
C SER A 152 0.03 -3.70 -5.39
N ILE A 153 0.39 -4.04 -4.16
CA ILE A 153 1.53 -4.89 -3.82
C ILE A 153 0.97 -6.28 -3.52
N ASN A 154 0.98 -7.17 -4.52
CA ASN A 154 0.31 -8.47 -4.40
C ASN A 154 1.25 -9.62 -4.76
N GLY A 155 1.56 -10.47 -3.79
CA GLY A 155 2.51 -11.57 -3.99
C GLY A 155 3.97 -11.13 -3.99
N ALA A 156 4.28 -9.94 -3.49
CA ALA A 156 5.64 -9.43 -3.39
C ALA A 156 6.38 -10.04 -2.18
N LYS A 157 7.72 -10.19 -2.32
CA LYS A 157 8.59 -10.70 -1.26
C LYS A 157 9.86 -9.86 -1.15
N ASN A 158 10.28 -9.54 0.08
CA ASN A 158 11.52 -8.81 0.35
C ASN A 158 11.68 -7.59 -0.57
N THR A 159 10.66 -6.74 -0.64
CA THR A 159 10.62 -5.59 -1.55
C THR A 159 10.48 -4.30 -0.77
N VAL A 160 11.23 -3.29 -1.18
CA VAL A 160 11.28 -1.96 -0.57
C VAL A 160 10.59 -0.93 -1.47
N TYR A 161 9.73 -0.12 -0.88
CA TYR A 161 9.07 1.04 -1.50
C TYR A 161 9.50 2.29 -0.73
N ASP A 162 10.27 3.17 -1.38
CA ASP A 162 11.02 4.23 -0.69
C ASP A 162 10.90 5.59 -1.40
N GLY A 163 10.63 6.64 -0.62
CA GLY A 163 10.65 8.00 -1.14
C GLY A 163 9.61 8.26 -2.23
N LEU A 164 8.45 7.59 -2.18
CA LEU A 164 7.37 7.77 -3.14
C LEU A 164 6.52 8.99 -2.80
N SER A 165 5.98 9.65 -3.82
CA SER A 165 5.11 10.80 -3.65
C SER A 165 3.82 10.59 -4.43
N PHE A 166 2.69 10.46 -3.71
CA PHE A 166 1.37 10.30 -4.32
C PHE A 166 0.53 11.54 -4.09
N HIS A 167 -0.13 12.01 -5.16
CA HIS A 167 -0.98 13.19 -5.07
C HIS A 167 -2.23 13.02 -5.94
N THR A 168 -3.36 12.76 -5.29
CA THR A 168 -4.65 12.57 -5.94
C THR A 168 -5.71 13.38 -5.22
N VAL A 169 -6.19 14.42 -5.90
CA VAL A 169 -7.26 15.30 -5.43
C VAL A 169 -8.20 15.57 -6.58
N SER A 170 -9.51 15.40 -6.36
CA SER A 170 -10.51 15.79 -7.35
C SER A 170 -10.60 17.30 -7.49
N THR A 171 -10.71 17.79 -8.71
CA THR A 171 -10.95 19.22 -9.01
C THR A 171 -12.45 19.57 -9.08
N SER A 172 -13.33 18.59 -8.91
CA SER A 172 -14.78 18.76 -8.85
C SER A 172 -15.34 18.40 -7.47
N SER A 173 -16.64 18.49 -7.30
CA SER A 173 -17.34 18.05 -6.07
C SER A 173 -17.40 16.52 -5.92
N ASN A 174 -17.06 15.75 -6.95
CA ASN A 174 -17.02 14.29 -6.88
C ASN A 174 -15.69 13.83 -6.29
N LEU A 175 -15.76 13.06 -5.21
CA LEU A 175 -14.56 12.61 -4.47
C LEU A 175 -13.74 11.59 -5.28
N ALA A 176 -12.43 11.62 -5.08
CA ALA A 176 -11.49 10.64 -5.61
C ALA A 176 -11.51 9.37 -4.74
N LYS A 177 -12.60 8.60 -4.80
CA LYS A 177 -12.82 7.40 -3.98
C LYS A 177 -11.92 6.24 -4.39
N ASN A 178 -11.63 5.34 -3.43
CA ASN A 178 -10.81 4.13 -3.62
C ASN A 178 -9.40 4.42 -4.17
N THR A 179 -8.87 5.59 -3.83
CA THR A 179 -7.53 6.00 -4.24
C THR A 179 -6.49 5.68 -3.16
N ASP A 180 -6.55 4.45 -2.64
CA ASP A 180 -5.61 3.92 -1.67
C ASP A 180 -4.17 4.15 -2.12
N ALA A 181 -3.28 4.49 -1.19
CA ALA A 181 -1.88 4.70 -1.56
C ALA A 181 -1.15 3.36 -1.74
N PHE A 182 -1.23 2.50 -0.73
CA PHE A 182 -0.58 1.19 -0.73
C PHE A 182 -1.57 0.08 -0.34
N ASP A 183 -2.03 -0.69 -1.33
CA ASP A 183 -2.78 -1.93 -1.12
C ASP A 183 -1.80 -3.10 -1.05
N VAL A 184 -1.66 -3.75 0.10
CA VAL A 184 -0.75 -4.89 0.26
C VAL A 184 -1.53 -6.15 0.52
N SER A 185 -1.28 -7.21 -0.26
CA SER A 185 -1.91 -8.52 -0.11
C SER A 185 -0.96 -9.66 -0.45
N SER A 186 -1.12 -10.84 0.16
CA SER A 186 -0.36 -12.06 -0.16
C SER A 186 1.16 -11.84 -0.23
N SER A 187 1.72 -10.97 0.60
CA SER A 187 3.09 -10.46 0.50
C SER A 187 3.85 -10.61 1.81
N SER A 188 5.18 -10.69 1.75
CA SER A 188 6.02 -10.83 2.94
C SER A 188 7.35 -10.09 2.82
N GLY A 189 7.86 -9.59 3.97
CA GLY A 189 9.12 -8.84 3.98
C GLY A 189 9.02 -7.51 3.23
N ILE A 190 7.92 -6.78 3.42
CA ILE A 190 7.64 -5.51 2.74
C ILE A 190 8.08 -4.35 3.61
N ILE A 191 8.81 -3.41 3.03
CA ILE A 191 9.17 -2.14 3.65
C ILE A 191 8.60 -1.01 2.81
N ILE A 192 7.82 -0.12 3.45
CA ILE A 192 7.29 1.11 2.87
C ILE A 192 7.83 2.26 3.71
N GLN A 193 8.56 3.18 3.09
CA GLN A 193 9.23 4.23 3.88
C GLN A 193 9.36 5.56 3.16
N ASN A 194 9.61 6.64 3.95
CA ASN A 194 10.00 7.97 3.48
C ASN A 194 9.07 8.56 2.41
N SER A 195 7.77 8.30 2.51
CA SER A 195 6.81 8.62 1.45
C SER A 195 5.80 9.67 1.89
N ASN A 196 5.30 10.44 0.91
CA ASN A 196 4.28 11.45 1.13
C ASN A 196 3.05 11.16 0.28
N VAL A 197 1.88 11.20 0.89
CA VAL A 197 0.60 10.80 0.29
C VAL A 197 -0.44 11.88 0.49
N VAL A 198 -1.11 12.26 -0.60
CA VAL A 198 -2.37 12.97 -0.59
C VAL A 198 -3.36 12.15 -1.40
N ASN A 199 -4.39 11.62 -0.77
CA ASN A 199 -5.35 10.72 -1.43
C ASN A 199 -6.74 10.81 -0.78
N GLY A 200 -7.70 10.05 -1.28
CA GLY A 200 -9.08 10.05 -0.80
C GLY A 200 -9.55 8.68 -0.28
N ASP A 201 -8.61 7.78 0.09
CA ASP A 201 -8.90 6.49 0.73
C ASP A 201 -7.74 6.04 1.63
N ASP A 202 -7.58 4.76 1.96
CA ASP A 202 -6.56 4.29 2.88
C ASP A 202 -5.14 4.71 2.45
N CYS A 203 -4.35 5.23 3.38
CA CYS A 203 -2.92 5.45 3.17
C CYS A 203 -2.17 4.10 3.09
N LEU A 204 -2.56 3.18 3.94
CA LEU A 204 -2.16 1.78 3.90
C LEU A 204 -3.41 0.91 4.07
N ALA A 205 -3.58 -0.07 3.18
CA ALA A 205 -4.56 -1.14 3.33
C ALA A 205 -3.84 -2.51 3.33
N VAL A 206 -3.75 -3.14 4.51
CA VAL A 206 -3.13 -4.46 4.66
C VAL A 206 -4.18 -5.53 4.55
N ASN A 207 -4.16 -6.27 3.45
CA ASN A 207 -5.12 -7.32 3.15
C ASN A 207 -4.60 -8.72 3.50
N SER A 208 -5.41 -9.75 3.25
CA SER A 208 -5.10 -11.13 3.62
C SER A 208 -3.78 -11.64 3.04
N GLY A 209 -3.08 -12.49 3.81
CA GLY A 209 -1.84 -13.16 3.42
C GLY A 209 -0.59 -12.30 3.56
N VAL A 210 -0.67 -11.19 4.30
CA VAL A 210 0.50 -10.33 4.58
C VAL A 210 1.17 -10.77 5.87
N THR A 211 2.51 -10.89 5.81
CA THR A 211 3.37 -11.12 6.97
C THR A 211 4.64 -10.29 6.89
N ASN A 212 5.16 -9.85 8.04
CA ASN A 212 6.41 -9.09 8.10
C ASN A 212 6.39 -7.85 7.18
N LEU A 213 5.50 -6.90 7.50
CA LEU A 213 5.43 -5.60 6.85
C LEU A 213 5.87 -4.51 7.81
N THR A 214 6.72 -3.61 7.35
CA THR A 214 7.08 -2.38 8.08
C THR A 214 6.74 -1.17 7.24
N MET A 215 5.97 -0.22 7.83
CA MET A 215 5.79 1.12 7.29
C MET A 215 6.41 2.13 8.25
N THR A 216 7.26 3.02 7.75
CA THR A 216 7.93 4.02 8.58
C THR A 216 8.15 5.34 7.84
N ASN A 217 8.06 6.46 8.56
CA ASN A 217 8.25 7.80 8.01
C ASN A 217 7.39 8.07 6.77
N VAL A 218 6.07 7.80 6.90
CA VAL A 218 5.07 8.07 5.85
C VAL A 218 4.09 9.12 6.34
N ASN A 219 3.89 10.16 5.53
CA ASN A 219 3.01 11.27 5.84
C ASN A 219 1.80 11.24 4.91
N CYS A 220 0.59 11.17 5.47
CA CYS A 220 -0.67 11.10 4.74
C CYS A 220 -1.53 12.34 4.99
N THR A 221 -2.29 12.76 3.99
CA THR A 221 -3.23 13.88 4.10
C THR A 221 -4.52 13.53 3.38
N GLY A 222 -5.67 13.81 4.01
CA GLY A 222 -7.00 13.56 3.46
C GLY A 222 -7.35 12.07 3.34
N SER A 223 -6.60 11.22 3.98
CA SER A 223 -6.65 9.77 3.86
C SER A 223 -7.68 9.13 4.80
N HIS A 224 -7.99 7.84 4.56
CA HIS A 224 -8.70 7.00 5.52
C HIS A 224 -7.78 6.36 6.58
N GLY A 225 -6.49 6.69 6.61
CA GLY A 225 -5.53 6.29 7.63
C GLY A 225 -4.77 5.00 7.36
N PHE A 226 -4.25 4.41 8.44
CA PHE A 226 -3.39 3.21 8.38
C PHE A 226 -4.21 1.97 8.76
N SER A 227 -4.70 1.24 7.75
CA SER A 227 -5.69 0.19 7.92
C SER A 227 -5.11 -1.23 7.80
N ILE A 228 -5.44 -2.10 8.75
CA ILE A 228 -5.42 -3.54 8.58
C ILE A 228 -6.82 -3.96 8.15
N GLY A 229 -6.96 -4.46 6.90
CA GLY A 229 -8.26 -4.85 6.34
C GLY A 229 -8.78 -3.90 5.26
N SER A 230 -10.01 -4.18 4.84
CA SER A 230 -11.02 -5.03 5.49
C SER A 230 -10.81 -6.52 5.22
N LEU A 231 -11.02 -7.34 6.24
CA LEU A 231 -10.71 -8.78 6.19
C LEU A 231 -11.96 -9.63 6.48
N GLY A 232 -12.11 -10.75 5.77
CA GLY A 232 -13.13 -11.74 6.08
C GLY A 232 -14.49 -11.49 5.44
N LYS A 233 -14.61 -10.60 4.45
CA LYS A 233 -15.86 -10.36 3.72
C LYS A 233 -16.46 -11.67 3.21
N ASP A 234 -17.78 -11.82 3.31
CA ASP A 234 -18.55 -13.01 2.86
C ASP A 234 -18.09 -14.32 3.51
N GLY A 235 -17.61 -14.27 4.76
CA GLY A 235 -17.13 -15.44 5.49
C GLY A 235 -15.77 -15.97 5.05
N ALA A 236 -15.03 -15.18 4.29
CA ALA A 236 -13.69 -15.56 3.82
C ALA A 236 -12.71 -15.74 4.98
N THR A 237 -11.72 -16.62 4.77
CA THR A 237 -10.61 -16.81 5.69
C THR A 237 -9.49 -15.84 5.34
N ALA A 238 -9.01 -15.08 6.32
CA ALA A 238 -7.93 -14.13 6.15
C ALA A 238 -6.92 -14.21 7.30
N THR A 239 -5.66 -13.95 6.98
CA THR A 239 -4.57 -13.93 7.96
C THR A 239 -3.66 -12.73 7.72
N VAL A 240 -3.34 -12.00 8.78
CA VAL A 240 -2.34 -10.92 8.78
C VAL A 240 -1.50 -11.06 10.04
N SER A 241 -0.18 -10.98 9.92
CA SER A 241 0.70 -10.99 11.08
C SER A 241 1.98 -10.17 10.88
N ASP A 242 2.58 -9.79 12.01
CA ASP A 242 3.90 -9.15 12.02
C ASP A 242 3.93 -7.85 11.22
N VAL A 243 3.01 -6.94 11.53
CA VAL A 243 2.91 -5.62 10.89
C VAL A 243 3.32 -4.53 11.87
N THR A 244 4.27 -3.72 11.47
CA THR A 244 4.74 -2.56 12.24
C THR A 244 4.54 -1.28 11.43
N ILE A 245 3.82 -0.32 12.02
CA ILE A 245 3.61 1.02 11.47
C ILE A 245 4.16 2.01 12.50
N THR A 246 5.20 2.73 12.14
CA THR A 246 5.91 3.60 13.08
C THR A 246 6.34 4.93 12.45
N ASP A 247 6.47 5.98 13.27
CA ASP A 247 6.94 7.29 12.84
C ASP A 247 6.14 7.86 11.66
N CYS A 248 4.83 7.62 11.65
CA CYS A 248 3.93 8.06 10.58
C CYS A 248 3.01 9.19 11.05
N SER A 249 2.51 9.96 10.08
CA SER A 249 1.54 11.02 10.37
C SER A 249 0.35 11.00 9.42
N CYS A 250 -0.82 11.45 9.94
CA CYS A 250 -2.03 11.60 9.15
C CYS A 250 -2.69 12.94 9.48
N THR A 251 -2.87 13.79 8.47
CA THR A 251 -3.50 15.10 8.59
C THR A 251 -4.83 15.11 7.87
N ASP A 252 -5.89 15.64 8.51
CA ASP A 252 -7.26 15.67 7.98
C ASP A 252 -7.74 14.27 7.54
N CYS A 253 -7.45 13.28 8.33
CA CYS A 253 -7.74 11.89 8.00
C CYS A 253 -9.04 11.40 8.63
N GLN A 254 -9.76 10.54 7.91
CA GLN A 254 -10.95 9.91 8.47
C GLN A 254 -10.60 9.03 9.67
N ASN A 255 -9.52 8.26 9.58
CA ASN A 255 -9.04 7.45 10.69
C ASN A 255 -7.51 7.59 10.84
N GLY A 256 -7.02 7.32 12.04
CA GLY A 256 -5.60 7.16 12.31
C GLY A 256 -5.20 5.68 12.28
N VAL A 257 -5.19 5.05 13.45
CA VAL A 257 -4.97 3.60 13.65
C VAL A 257 -6.27 2.86 13.36
N ARG A 258 -6.24 1.88 12.46
CA ARG A 258 -7.46 1.17 12.07
C ARG A 258 -7.25 -0.34 11.88
N ILE A 259 -8.13 -1.16 12.49
CA ILE A 259 -8.29 -2.58 12.14
C ILE A 259 -9.76 -2.83 11.86
N LYS A 260 -10.08 -3.37 10.69
CA LYS A 260 -11.47 -3.59 10.23
C LYS A 260 -11.63 -5.02 9.71
N THR A 261 -12.50 -5.80 10.38
CA THR A 261 -12.86 -7.15 9.95
C THR A 261 -14.37 -7.29 9.81
N TRP A 262 -14.80 -8.09 8.85
CA TRP A 262 -16.22 -8.33 8.56
C TRP A 262 -16.82 -9.35 9.50
N PRO A 263 -18.06 -9.19 9.92
CA PRO A 263 -18.83 -10.24 10.58
C PRO A 263 -18.89 -11.52 9.73
N GLY A 264 -18.77 -12.68 10.38
CA GLY A 264 -18.72 -13.98 9.70
C GLY A 264 -17.35 -14.35 9.12
N GLY A 265 -16.41 -13.42 9.08
CA GLY A 265 -15.05 -13.69 8.64
C GLY A 265 -14.32 -14.70 9.53
N LYS A 266 -13.28 -15.34 9.00
CA LYS A 266 -12.49 -16.36 9.70
C LYS A 266 -11.00 -16.06 9.62
N GLY A 267 -10.23 -16.57 10.59
CA GLY A 267 -8.78 -16.44 10.58
C GLY A 267 -8.26 -15.52 11.68
N THR A 268 -7.12 -14.86 11.44
CA THR A 268 -6.39 -14.16 12.51
C THR A 268 -5.73 -12.87 12.05
N VAL A 269 -5.72 -11.88 12.94
CA VAL A 269 -4.88 -10.68 12.88
C VAL A 269 -4.05 -10.69 14.16
N LYS A 270 -2.73 -10.75 14.07
CA LYS A 270 -1.87 -10.85 15.26
C LYS A 270 -0.51 -10.17 15.10
N ASN A 271 0.09 -9.82 16.24
CA ASN A 271 1.39 -9.15 16.29
C ASN A 271 1.40 -7.87 15.43
N ILE A 272 0.52 -6.95 15.77
CA ILE A 272 0.35 -5.67 15.10
C ILE A 272 0.88 -4.55 16.00
N LYS A 273 1.76 -3.72 15.48
CA LYS A 273 2.31 -2.59 16.22
C LYS A 273 2.08 -1.27 15.50
N TYR A 274 1.45 -0.33 16.20
CA TYR A 274 1.42 1.09 15.85
C TYR A 274 2.21 1.85 16.91
N ASP A 275 3.21 2.62 16.48
CA ASP A 275 4.10 3.32 17.41
C ASP A 275 4.50 4.69 16.85
N ASN A 276 4.45 5.73 17.68
CA ASN A 276 4.79 7.09 17.27
C ASN A 276 3.96 7.57 16.06
N ILE A 277 2.63 7.56 16.22
CA ILE A 277 1.69 8.00 15.18
C ILE A 277 1.17 9.39 15.53
N ARG A 278 1.45 10.35 14.67
CA ARG A 278 0.94 11.73 14.79
C ARG A 278 -0.35 11.88 13.98
N LEU A 279 -1.38 12.40 14.62
CA LEU A 279 -2.66 12.67 14.00
C LEU A 279 -2.99 14.16 14.14
N ASP A 280 -3.19 14.82 13.02
CA ASP A 280 -3.64 16.21 13.01
C ASP A 280 -5.05 16.25 12.41
N SER A 281 -6.07 16.59 13.22
CA SER A 281 -7.47 16.66 12.76
C SER A 281 -8.00 15.30 12.23
N ALA A 282 -7.81 14.22 12.99
CA ALA A 282 -8.37 12.92 12.63
C ALA A 282 -9.79 12.74 13.16
N GLN A 283 -10.71 12.21 12.35
CA GLN A 283 -12.09 11.95 12.79
C GLN A 283 -12.13 10.80 13.80
N ASN A 284 -11.54 9.66 13.47
CA ASN A 284 -11.46 8.49 14.34
C ASN A 284 -9.98 8.18 14.64
N PRO A 285 -9.40 8.67 15.73
CA PRO A 285 -7.97 8.48 16.01
C PRO A 285 -7.56 7.00 16.10
N ILE A 286 -8.33 6.20 16.83
CA ILE A 286 -8.08 4.75 17.00
C ILE A 286 -9.40 4.01 16.89
N ILE A 287 -9.56 3.21 15.83
CA ILE A 287 -10.75 2.40 15.60
C ILE A 287 -10.40 0.96 15.26
N ILE A 288 -10.86 0.03 16.08
CA ILE A 288 -10.72 -1.42 15.87
C ILE A 288 -12.10 -2.04 15.95
N THR A 289 -12.55 -2.66 14.87
CA THR A 289 -13.89 -3.24 14.80
C THR A 289 -13.91 -4.58 14.09
N THR A 290 -14.68 -5.51 14.65
CA THR A 290 -15.03 -6.77 14.01
C THR A 290 -16.41 -6.73 13.34
N HIS A 291 -17.04 -5.54 13.32
CA HIS A 291 -18.38 -5.28 12.78
C HIS A 291 -18.35 -4.36 11.55
N TYR A 292 -17.26 -4.41 10.77
CA TYR A 292 -17.13 -3.59 9.57
C TYR A 292 -18.10 -4.06 8.48
N CYS A 293 -18.87 -3.13 7.90
CA CYS A 293 -19.91 -3.46 6.92
C CYS A 293 -19.97 -2.54 5.69
N ASP A 294 -19.13 -1.51 5.60
CA ASP A 294 -18.94 -0.62 4.45
C ASP A 294 -20.26 -0.26 3.70
N ASN A 295 -21.29 0.16 4.44
CA ASN A 295 -22.65 0.44 3.94
C ASN A 295 -23.40 -0.78 3.33
N GLU A 296 -22.84 -1.97 3.38
CA GLU A 296 -23.56 -3.18 2.97
C GLU A 296 -24.48 -3.66 4.09
N GLN A 297 -25.75 -3.93 3.72
CA GLN A 297 -26.77 -4.39 4.64
C GLN A 297 -26.74 -5.91 4.77
N MET A 298 -25.69 -6.47 5.38
CA MET A 298 -25.67 -7.88 5.75
C MET A 298 -26.42 -8.09 7.07
N SER A 299 -27.15 -9.19 7.21
CA SER A 299 -27.91 -9.51 8.44
C SER A 299 -27.00 -9.58 9.69
N SER A 300 -25.74 -9.92 9.51
CA SER A 300 -24.73 -10.00 10.58
C SER A 300 -24.10 -8.66 10.96
N CYS A 301 -24.34 -7.58 10.21
CA CYS A 301 -23.71 -6.27 10.47
C CYS A 301 -24.09 -5.68 11.84
N ASN A 302 -25.27 -5.99 12.35
CA ASN A 302 -25.78 -5.47 13.62
C ASN A 302 -25.86 -6.56 14.71
N ALA A 303 -25.25 -7.71 14.50
CA ALA A 303 -25.26 -8.80 15.48
C ALA A 303 -24.01 -8.74 16.33
N ASP A 304 -24.12 -8.34 17.61
CA ASP A 304 -23.00 -8.25 18.56
C ASP A 304 -22.29 -9.58 18.79
N ASP A 305 -22.95 -10.70 18.50
CA ASP A 305 -22.45 -12.06 18.64
C ASP A 305 -21.95 -12.67 17.33
N ALA A 306 -22.01 -11.96 16.21
CA ALA A 306 -21.47 -12.45 14.95
C ALA A 306 -19.97 -12.69 15.07
N SER A 307 -19.52 -13.93 14.95
CA SER A 307 -18.09 -14.26 14.96
C SER A 307 -17.35 -13.53 13.83
N SER A 308 -16.08 -13.23 14.04
CA SER A 308 -15.21 -12.62 13.05
C SER A 308 -13.80 -13.19 13.18
N LEU A 309 -12.80 -12.60 12.52
CA LEU A 309 -11.40 -12.94 12.75
C LEU A 309 -11.04 -12.67 14.22
N THR A 310 -10.15 -13.50 14.78
CA THR A 310 -9.53 -13.19 16.05
C THR A 310 -8.48 -12.09 15.87
N ILE A 311 -8.51 -11.08 16.74
CA ILE A 311 -7.53 -9.99 16.77
C ILE A 311 -6.78 -10.07 18.10
N SER A 312 -5.46 -10.28 18.06
CA SER A 312 -4.64 -10.43 19.28
C SER A 312 -3.23 -9.85 19.11
N ASP A 313 -2.53 -9.69 20.22
CA ASP A 313 -1.17 -9.16 20.24
C ASP A 313 -1.06 -7.81 19.51
N VAL A 314 -1.84 -6.83 19.96
CA VAL A 314 -1.88 -5.49 19.35
C VAL A 314 -1.24 -4.47 20.30
N ILE A 315 -0.21 -3.79 19.82
CA ILE A 315 0.47 -2.71 20.55
C ILE A 315 0.14 -1.39 19.87
N ILE A 316 -0.45 -0.47 20.64
CA ILE A 316 -0.70 0.91 20.22
C ILE A 316 0.01 1.81 21.25
N ASN A 317 1.08 2.43 20.82
CA ASN A 317 1.92 3.25 21.68
C ASN A 317 2.21 4.60 21.05
N ASN A 318 2.20 5.65 21.87
CA ASN A 318 2.54 7.01 21.44
C ASN A 318 1.74 7.49 20.22
N VAL A 319 0.40 7.51 20.35
CA VAL A 319 -0.50 8.14 19.39
C VAL A 319 -0.89 9.50 19.92
N TYR A 320 -0.61 10.57 19.15
CA TYR A 320 -0.74 11.92 19.65
C TYR A 320 -1.20 12.90 18.57
N GLY A 321 -1.74 14.05 19.02
CA GLY A 321 -2.19 15.13 18.14
C GLY A 321 -3.59 15.60 18.46
N SER A 322 -4.49 15.66 17.45
CA SER A 322 -5.83 16.23 17.61
C SER A 322 -6.90 15.47 16.81
N VAL A 323 -8.14 15.61 17.24
CA VAL A 323 -9.33 15.20 16.48
C VAL A 323 -9.91 16.38 15.71
N ASP A 324 -10.74 16.11 14.70
CA ASP A 324 -11.38 17.13 13.85
C ASP A 324 -12.57 17.88 14.51
N GLY A 325 -12.90 17.60 15.72
CA GLY A 325 -13.89 18.34 16.48
C GLY A 325 -15.28 17.71 16.56
N ASP A 326 -15.59 16.72 15.79
CA ASP A 326 -16.91 16.10 15.75
C ASP A 326 -16.90 14.67 16.32
N SER A 327 -17.17 14.58 17.58
CA SER A 327 -17.96 13.55 18.23
C SER A 327 -17.57 12.06 18.20
N ASP A 328 -16.50 11.62 17.56
CA ASP A 328 -16.11 10.22 17.67
C ASP A 328 -15.17 9.97 18.87
N PRO A 329 -15.21 8.79 19.50
CA PRO A 329 -14.30 8.45 20.60
C PRO A 329 -12.84 8.50 20.16
N ILE A 330 -11.94 8.90 21.05
CA ILE A 330 -10.49 8.82 20.81
C ILE A 330 -10.06 7.35 20.63
N LEU A 331 -10.65 6.45 21.43
CA LEU A 331 -10.44 5.02 21.35
C LEU A 331 -11.79 4.31 21.17
N ASN A 332 -11.90 3.57 20.06
CA ASN A 332 -13.06 2.73 19.77
C ASN A 332 -12.58 1.31 19.43
N VAL A 333 -12.63 0.42 20.42
CA VAL A 333 -12.38 -1.02 20.24
C VAL A 333 -13.71 -1.75 20.44
N ASN A 334 -14.29 -2.23 19.35
CA ASN A 334 -15.57 -2.92 19.32
C ASN A 334 -15.42 -4.31 18.68
N CYS A 335 -15.22 -5.32 19.52
CA CYS A 335 -15.04 -6.70 19.10
C CYS A 335 -16.35 -7.51 19.29
N SER A 336 -16.43 -8.68 18.67
CA SER A 336 -17.57 -9.59 18.83
C SER A 336 -17.49 -10.35 20.16
N SER A 337 -18.64 -10.61 20.76
CA SER A 337 -18.75 -11.46 21.95
C SER A 337 -18.33 -12.92 21.68
N SER A 338 -18.50 -13.39 20.45
CA SER A 338 -18.11 -14.74 20.02
C SER A 338 -16.63 -14.87 19.67
N THR A 339 -15.96 -13.77 19.34
CA THR A 339 -14.51 -13.67 19.05
C THR A 339 -13.94 -12.42 19.70
N PRO A 340 -13.82 -12.40 21.05
CA PRO A 340 -13.24 -11.25 21.76
C PRO A 340 -11.81 -10.95 21.27
N CYS A 341 -11.44 -9.68 21.29
CA CYS A 341 -10.06 -9.28 21.07
C CYS A 341 -9.24 -9.48 22.34
N SER A 342 -7.95 -9.84 22.22
CA SER A 342 -7.11 -10.12 23.38
C SER A 342 -5.68 -9.58 23.25
N ASP A 343 -4.99 -9.50 24.36
CA ASP A 343 -3.56 -9.17 24.41
C ASP A 343 -3.24 -7.79 23.80
N PHE A 344 -4.04 -6.78 24.15
CA PHE A 344 -3.83 -5.41 23.73
C PHE A 344 -2.99 -4.65 24.75
N THR A 345 -1.99 -3.92 24.24
CA THR A 345 -1.23 -2.92 25.00
C THR A 345 -1.48 -1.56 24.39
N ILE A 346 -2.20 -0.68 25.12
CA ILE A 346 -2.52 0.68 24.65
C ILE A 346 -1.93 1.66 25.66
N THR A 347 -0.92 2.42 25.22
CA THR A 347 -0.15 3.30 26.09
C THR A 347 0.19 4.62 25.41
N ASN A 348 0.39 5.68 26.21
CA ASN A 348 0.85 6.98 25.72
C ASN A 348 -0.05 7.59 24.65
N ILE A 349 -1.37 7.55 24.86
CA ILE A 349 -2.34 8.20 23.97
C ILE A 349 -2.49 9.65 24.44
N ASN A 350 -2.13 10.60 23.59
CA ASN A 350 -2.17 12.03 23.87
C ASN A 350 -2.85 12.79 22.72
N ILE A 351 -4.14 12.59 22.62
CA ILE A 351 -5.00 13.22 21.61
C ILE A 351 -5.79 14.35 22.26
N THR A 352 -5.69 15.54 21.72
CA THR A 352 -6.43 16.72 22.19
C THR A 352 -7.75 16.83 21.45
N PRO A 353 -8.89 16.73 22.16
CA PRO A 353 -10.19 16.99 21.54
C PRO A 353 -10.35 18.50 21.31
N VAL A 354 -10.93 18.89 20.18
CA VAL A 354 -11.28 20.29 19.91
C VAL A 354 -12.50 20.71 20.74
N THR A 355 -13.40 19.79 20.97
CA THR A 355 -14.58 19.93 21.81
C THR A 355 -14.71 18.73 22.73
N LYS A 356 -15.90 18.37 23.15
CA LYS A 356 -16.13 17.18 23.98
C LYS A 356 -16.25 15.95 23.10
N THR A 357 -15.34 14.98 23.27
CA THR A 357 -15.47 13.66 22.66
C THR A 357 -16.42 12.76 23.45
N PRO A 358 -17.08 11.77 22.80
CA PRO A 358 -17.75 10.69 23.52
C PRO A 358 -16.80 9.88 24.37
N LYS A 359 -17.38 9.08 25.26
CA LYS A 359 -16.60 8.11 26.04
C LYS A 359 -15.92 7.08 25.10
N ASN A 360 -14.72 6.69 25.48
CA ASN A 360 -14.03 5.60 24.84
C ASN A 360 -14.85 4.29 24.87
N VAL A 361 -14.71 3.49 23.84
CA VAL A 361 -15.42 2.22 23.66
C VAL A 361 -14.42 1.07 23.76
N CYS A 362 -14.66 0.12 24.68
CA CYS A 362 -13.86 -1.09 24.83
C CYS A 362 -14.84 -2.27 25.07
N VAL A 363 -15.38 -2.80 23.98
CA VAL A 363 -16.41 -3.85 24.01
C VAL A 363 -15.76 -5.19 23.61
N TYR A 364 -15.96 -6.23 24.42
CA TYR A 364 -15.40 -7.57 24.24
C TYR A 364 -13.88 -7.55 23.95
N LEU A 365 -13.19 -6.72 24.71
CA LEU A 365 -11.74 -6.65 24.76
C LEU A 365 -11.25 -7.29 26.07
N ASP A 366 -10.64 -8.46 25.98
CA ASP A 366 -10.10 -9.15 27.13
C ASP A 366 -8.98 -8.33 27.78
N GLY A 367 -9.00 -8.22 29.10
CA GLY A 367 -8.04 -7.40 29.83
C GLY A 367 -8.28 -5.88 29.76
N SER A 368 -9.42 -5.43 29.23
CA SER A 368 -9.75 -3.99 29.11
C SER A 368 -9.67 -3.23 30.43
N SER A 369 -9.94 -3.88 31.58
CA SER A 369 -9.81 -3.27 32.90
C SER A 369 -8.38 -2.82 33.26
N SER A 370 -7.36 -3.36 32.59
CA SER A 370 -5.97 -2.96 32.74
C SER A 370 -5.54 -1.84 31.80
N ILE A 371 -6.41 -1.44 30.86
CA ILE A 371 -6.16 -0.37 29.89
C ILE A 371 -6.78 0.92 30.44
N PRO A 372 -5.99 1.93 30.84
CA PRO A 372 -6.51 3.14 31.48
C PRO A 372 -7.62 3.83 30.69
N TYR A 373 -7.47 3.87 29.38
CA TYR A 373 -8.41 4.53 28.45
C TYR A 373 -9.77 3.82 28.31
N CYS A 374 -9.89 2.57 28.77
CA CYS A 374 -11.15 1.83 28.75
C CYS A 374 -12.01 2.07 30.00
N SER A 375 -11.48 2.73 31.00
CA SER A 375 -12.17 3.01 32.28
C SER A 375 -12.61 4.48 32.45
N GLU A 376 -12.40 5.31 31.46
CA GLU A 376 -12.72 6.75 31.46
C GLU A 376 -14.10 7.08 30.90
#